data_41aca8db01d2ed5290cb22d0ee81f99b
#
_entry.id   41aca8db01d2ed5290cb22d0ee81f99b
#
_cell.length_a   1.000
_cell.length_b   1.000
_cell.length_c   1.000
_cell.angle_alpha   90.00
_cell.angle_beta   90.00
_cell.angle_gamma   90.00
#
_symmetry.space_group_name_H-M   'P 1'
#
loop_
_entity.id
_entity.type
_entity.pdbx_description
1 polymer ?
#
loop_
_entity_poly.entity_id
_entity_poly.type
_entity_poly.pdbx_seq_one_letter_code
_entity_poly.pdbx_strand_id
1 'polypeptide(L)'
;MKSVFTVAHRGTFDEFMGLYQVGDEKRVRWGKSLFIEAISNNDPAQRYPMCEFLLDRECVLDAGTKDGTNPFHILFAQRAHDITQDVALCRRLIERGVPLGAPDAHGCIPLVHLISNQEYSDQELTPLYDLYFEADDPGFDAQLTGSHDTVYDVARRWPHRQALADRIATCLGIDPTTSTQDT
;
A
#
# COMPACT_ATOMS: atom_id res chain seq x y z
N MET A 1 -18.24 -19.50 15.53
CA MET A 1 -18.75 -18.13 15.70
C MET A 1 -17.82 -17.17 14.93
N LYS A 2 -18.35 -16.37 13.99
CA LYS A 2 -17.52 -15.40 13.25
C LYS A 2 -17.01 -14.34 14.26
N SER A 3 -15.73 -13.97 14.20
CA SER A 3 -15.18 -12.87 14.99
C SER A 3 -15.18 -11.57 14.17
N VAL A 4 -15.17 -10.41 14.83
CA VAL A 4 -15.06 -9.11 14.15
C VAL A 4 -13.84 -9.04 13.22
N PHE A 5 -12.69 -9.65 13.61
CA PHE A 5 -11.48 -9.76 12.76
C PHE A 5 -11.73 -10.58 11.48
N THR A 6 -12.41 -11.71 11.60
CA THR A 6 -12.73 -12.55 10.44
C THR A 6 -13.67 -11.84 9.48
N VAL A 7 -14.63 -11.08 10.03
CA VAL A 7 -15.58 -10.32 9.23
C VAL A 7 -14.92 -9.10 8.59
N ALA A 8 -14.05 -8.39 9.30
CA ALA A 8 -13.27 -7.30 8.72
C ALA A 8 -12.50 -7.78 7.47
N HIS A 9 -11.90 -8.97 7.52
CA HIS A 9 -11.11 -9.52 6.43
C HIS A 9 -11.93 -10.03 5.24
N ARG A 10 -13.14 -10.57 5.45
CA ARG A 10 -13.88 -11.34 4.42
C ARG A 10 -15.38 -11.14 4.43
N GLY A 11 -15.90 -10.33 5.33
CA GLY A 11 -17.33 -10.08 5.46
C GLY A 11 -17.74 -8.74 4.89
N THR A 12 -19.02 -8.41 5.08
CA THR A 12 -19.57 -7.13 4.70
C THR A 12 -19.43 -6.11 5.82
N PHE A 13 -19.57 -4.82 5.47
CA PHE A 13 -19.57 -3.74 6.44
C PHE A 13 -20.73 -3.87 7.44
N ASP A 14 -21.91 -4.32 6.98
CA ASP A 14 -23.07 -4.54 7.87
C ASP A 14 -22.80 -5.67 8.87
N GLU A 15 -22.20 -6.80 8.42
CA GLU A 15 -21.79 -7.89 9.32
C GLU A 15 -20.72 -7.40 10.32
N PHE A 16 -19.80 -6.56 9.87
CA PHE A 16 -18.77 -5.96 10.72
C PHE A 16 -19.41 -5.09 11.81
N MET A 17 -20.32 -4.18 11.43
CA MET A 17 -21.02 -3.32 12.36
C MET A 17 -21.86 -4.11 13.37
N GLY A 18 -22.44 -5.23 12.95
CA GLY A 18 -23.20 -6.12 13.84
C GLY A 18 -22.37 -6.85 14.90
N LEU A 19 -21.04 -6.94 14.72
CA LEU A 19 -20.11 -7.59 15.65
C LEU A 19 -19.18 -6.64 16.38
N TYR A 20 -18.97 -5.44 15.84
CA TYR A 20 -18.05 -4.46 16.39
C TYR A 20 -18.51 -4.00 17.79
N GLN A 21 -17.53 -3.91 18.69
CA GLN A 21 -17.69 -3.33 20.03
C GLN A 21 -16.68 -2.21 20.23
N VAL A 22 -17.06 -1.16 20.94
CA VAL A 22 -16.15 -0.06 21.29
C VAL A 22 -14.92 -0.62 22.01
N GLY A 23 -13.75 -0.26 21.48
CA GLY A 23 -12.46 -0.81 21.94
C GLY A 23 -11.88 -1.88 21.01
N ASP A 24 -12.67 -2.46 20.10
CA ASP A 24 -12.14 -3.43 19.13
C ASP A 24 -11.11 -2.78 18.17
N GLU A 25 -11.22 -1.47 17.91
CA GLU A 25 -10.27 -0.71 17.08
C GLU A 25 -8.86 -0.65 17.68
N LYS A 26 -8.71 -0.90 18.98
CA LYS A 26 -7.40 -0.96 19.67
C LYS A 26 -6.84 -2.39 19.76
N ARG A 27 -7.62 -3.41 19.37
CA ARG A 27 -7.23 -4.81 19.53
C ARG A 27 -6.28 -5.26 18.43
N VAL A 28 -5.33 -6.09 18.86
CA VAL A 28 -4.40 -6.82 17.98
C VAL A 28 -4.59 -8.31 18.21
N ARG A 29 -4.69 -9.08 17.14
CA ARG A 29 -4.82 -10.53 17.18
C ARG A 29 -3.79 -11.16 16.22
N TRP A 30 -2.96 -12.04 16.75
CA TRP A 30 -1.89 -12.72 15.98
C TRP A 30 -0.98 -11.74 15.23
N GLY A 31 -0.66 -10.60 15.84
CA GLY A 31 0.18 -9.57 15.25
C GLY A 31 -0.52 -8.69 14.21
N LYS A 32 -1.85 -8.78 14.05
CA LYS A 32 -2.62 -7.93 13.15
C LYS A 32 -3.65 -7.09 13.90
N SER A 33 -3.70 -5.80 13.62
CA SER A 33 -4.77 -4.93 14.11
C SER A 33 -6.07 -5.20 13.36
N LEU A 34 -7.18 -4.73 13.92
CA LEU A 34 -8.47 -4.80 13.23
C LEU A 34 -8.45 -4.00 11.93
N PHE A 35 -7.68 -2.89 11.89
CA PHE A 35 -7.47 -2.10 10.68
C PHE A 35 -6.74 -2.89 9.58
N ILE A 36 -5.69 -3.63 9.95
CA ILE A 36 -4.96 -4.50 9.00
C ILE A 36 -5.88 -5.56 8.39
N GLU A 37 -6.79 -6.13 9.16
CA GLU A 37 -7.77 -7.08 8.61
C GLU A 37 -8.79 -6.38 7.69
N ALA A 38 -9.24 -5.18 8.02
CA ALA A 38 -10.17 -4.41 7.20
C ALA A 38 -9.55 -4.00 5.85
N ILE A 39 -8.31 -3.47 5.86
CA ILE A 39 -7.61 -3.05 4.63
C ILE A 39 -7.22 -4.25 3.75
N SER A 40 -7.16 -5.46 4.33
CA SER A 40 -6.93 -6.72 3.62
C SER A 40 -8.21 -7.29 2.97
N ASN A 41 -9.37 -6.65 3.12
CA ASN A 41 -10.61 -7.13 2.50
C ASN A 41 -10.51 -6.97 0.97
N ASN A 42 -10.72 -8.07 0.25
CA ASN A 42 -10.60 -8.10 -1.22
C ASN A 42 -11.71 -7.33 -1.95
N ASP A 43 -12.84 -7.08 -1.27
CA ASP A 43 -13.95 -6.31 -1.84
C ASP A 43 -13.81 -4.82 -1.51
N PRO A 44 -13.50 -3.95 -2.49
CA PRO A 44 -13.39 -2.52 -2.27
C PRO A 44 -14.65 -1.91 -1.63
N ALA A 45 -15.84 -2.37 -2.02
CA ALA A 45 -17.11 -1.86 -1.48
C ALA A 45 -17.26 -2.11 0.04
N GLN A 46 -16.53 -3.08 0.58
CA GLN A 46 -16.53 -3.40 2.01
C GLN A 46 -15.29 -2.83 2.71
N ARG A 47 -14.13 -2.87 2.05
CA ARG A 47 -12.84 -2.41 2.57
C ARG A 47 -12.87 -0.94 3.02
N TYR A 48 -13.28 -0.04 2.13
CA TYR A 48 -13.20 1.39 2.43
C TYR A 48 -14.14 1.82 3.57
N PRO A 49 -15.44 1.45 3.63
CA PRO A 49 -16.28 1.82 4.76
C PRO A 49 -15.74 1.32 6.11
N MET A 50 -15.15 0.10 6.15
CA MET A 50 -14.52 -0.42 7.37
C MET A 50 -13.29 0.37 7.76
N CYS A 51 -12.40 0.69 6.80
CA CYS A 51 -11.20 1.47 7.05
C CYS A 51 -11.53 2.87 7.53
N GLU A 52 -12.46 3.56 6.88
CA GLU A 52 -12.93 4.90 7.27
C GLU A 52 -13.52 4.90 8.68
N PHE A 53 -14.42 3.94 8.96
CA PHE A 53 -15.01 3.78 10.28
C PHE A 53 -13.96 3.60 11.39
N LEU A 54 -12.91 2.81 11.11
CA LEU A 54 -11.84 2.55 12.08
C LEU A 54 -10.90 3.76 12.24
N LEU A 55 -10.57 4.45 11.15
CA LEU A 55 -9.76 5.66 11.18
C LEU A 55 -10.41 6.79 11.99
N ASP A 56 -11.74 6.94 11.92
CA ASP A 56 -12.49 7.92 12.72
C ASP A 56 -12.40 7.63 14.24
N ARG A 57 -11.92 6.44 14.65
CA ARG A 57 -11.83 5.97 16.04
C ARG A 57 -10.40 5.80 16.55
N GLU A 58 -9.44 6.41 15.87
CA GLU A 58 -8.02 6.33 16.28
C GLU A 58 -7.55 4.88 16.46
N CYS A 59 -7.85 4.03 15.51
CA CYS A 59 -7.46 2.62 15.54
C CYS A 59 -5.94 2.43 15.54
N VAL A 60 -5.49 1.23 15.93
CA VAL A 60 -4.11 0.78 15.76
C VAL A 60 -3.87 0.48 14.28
N LEU A 61 -2.99 1.25 13.63
CA LEU A 61 -2.70 1.14 12.20
C LEU A 61 -1.66 0.07 11.88
N ASP A 62 -0.60 0.03 12.68
CA ASP A 62 0.39 -1.01 12.58
C ASP A 62 0.17 -2.05 13.68
N ALA A 63 0.41 -3.27 13.36
CA ALA A 63 0.36 -4.35 14.33
C ALA A 63 1.74 -4.94 14.57
N GLY A 64 2.81 -4.20 14.25
CA GLY A 64 4.17 -4.70 14.40
C GLY A 64 4.37 -5.97 13.59
N THR A 65 4.03 -5.93 12.30
CA THR A 65 4.35 -7.02 11.38
C THR A 65 5.85 -7.27 11.45
N LYS A 66 6.25 -8.52 11.68
CA LYS A 66 7.66 -8.90 11.88
C LYS A 66 8.55 -8.58 10.68
N ASP A 67 7.92 -8.40 9.53
CA ASP A 67 8.55 -8.14 8.24
C ASP A 67 8.53 -6.66 7.83
N GLY A 68 8.07 -5.75 8.70
CA GLY A 68 8.01 -4.32 8.41
C GLY A 68 6.89 -3.91 7.44
N THR A 69 6.03 -4.84 7.04
CA THR A 69 4.86 -4.54 6.19
C THR A 69 3.94 -3.53 6.87
N ASN A 70 3.65 -2.43 6.22
CA ASN A 70 2.73 -1.40 6.69
C ASN A 70 1.39 -1.41 5.92
N PRO A 71 0.38 -0.60 6.30
CA PRO A 71 -0.91 -0.54 5.61
C PRO A 71 -0.85 -0.32 4.10
N PHE A 72 0.12 0.46 3.59
CA PHE A 72 0.26 0.70 2.16
C PHE A 72 0.69 -0.55 1.39
N HIS A 73 1.60 -1.36 1.94
CA HIS A 73 1.98 -2.65 1.34
C HIS A 73 0.75 -3.54 1.14
N ILE A 74 -0.11 -3.59 2.15
CA ILE A 74 -1.30 -4.43 2.14
C ILE A 74 -2.33 -3.90 1.14
N LEU A 75 -2.58 -2.58 1.15
CA LEU A 75 -3.53 -1.95 0.24
C LEU A 75 -3.12 -2.15 -1.21
N PHE A 76 -1.87 -1.83 -1.55
CA PHE A 76 -1.40 -1.89 -2.93
C PHE A 76 -1.17 -3.31 -3.45
N ALA A 77 -1.04 -4.29 -2.55
CA ALA A 77 -1.02 -5.71 -2.91
C ALA A 77 -2.42 -6.28 -3.22
N GLN A 78 -3.49 -5.52 -2.99
CA GLN A 78 -4.83 -5.95 -3.38
C GLN A 78 -4.95 -5.99 -4.91
N ARG A 79 -5.78 -6.89 -5.41
CA ARG A 79 -6.01 -7.01 -6.85
C ARG A 79 -7.01 -5.97 -7.36
N ALA A 80 -8.05 -5.71 -6.58
CA ALA A 80 -9.11 -4.78 -6.94
C ALA A 80 -8.97 -3.45 -6.19
N HIS A 81 -8.96 -2.36 -6.94
CA HIS A 81 -8.82 -0.99 -6.45
C HIS A 81 -10.01 -0.12 -6.89
N ASP A 82 -10.40 0.80 -6.04
CA ASP A 82 -11.07 2.04 -6.41
C ASP A 82 -10.06 3.17 -6.20
N ILE A 83 -9.46 3.64 -7.28
CA ILE A 83 -8.32 4.57 -7.22
C ILE A 83 -8.67 5.86 -6.47
N THR A 84 -9.90 6.35 -6.62
CA THR A 84 -10.34 7.56 -5.90
C THR A 84 -10.38 7.34 -4.40
N GLN A 85 -10.94 6.22 -3.97
CA GLN A 85 -11.01 5.86 -2.56
C GLN A 85 -9.63 5.46 -2.00
N ASP A 86 -8.79 4.79 -2.80
CA ASP A 86 -7.41 4.50 -2.41
C ASP A 86 -6.61 5.77 -2.13
N VAL A 87 -6.69 6.78 -3.01
CA VAL A 87 -6.01 8.07 -2.78
C VAL A 87 -6.51 8.74 -1.50
N ALA A 88 -7.83 8.76 -1.27
CA ALA A 88 -8.40 9.34 -0.06
C ALA A 88 -7.92 8.61 1.20
N LEU A 89 -7.95 7.28 1.19
CA LEU A 89 -7.47 6.44 2.28
C LEU A 89 -5.96 6.63 2.52
N CYS A 90 -5.15 6.68 1.45
CA CYS A 90 -3.72 6.92 1.54
C CYS A 90 -3.42 8.28 2.19
N ARG A 91 -4.10 9.35 1.81
CA ARG A 91 -3.91 10.69 2.43
C ARG A 91 -4.19 10.64 3.93
N ARG A 92 -5.26 9.98 4.36
CA ARG A 92 -5.57 9.79 5.79
C ARG A 92 -4.49 9.00 6.54
N LEU A 93 -3.91 7.97 5.90
CA LEU A 93 -2.83 7.17 6.49
C LEU A 93 -1.54 8.01 6.62
N ILE A 94 -1.21 8.82 5.60
CA ILE A 94 -0.07 9.75 5.63
C ILE A 94 -0.26 10.78 6.76
N GLU A 95 -1.42 11.40 6.88
CA GLU A 95 -1.77 12.33 7.96
C GLU A 95 -1.65 11.69 9.36
N ARG A 96 -1.86 10.38 9.46
CA ARG A 96 -1.67 9.59 10.69
C ARG A 96 -0.23 9.15 10.90
N GLY A 97 0.71 9.58 10.05
CA GLY A 97 2.14 9.33 10.17
C GLY A 97 2.60 7.95 9.68
N VAL A 98 1.79 7.24 8.89
CA VAL A 98 2.24 5.99 8.24
C VAL A 98 3.20 6.36 7.11
N PRO A 99 4.46 5.86 7.11
CA PRO A 99 5.44 6.20 6.09
C PRO A 99 5.11 5.50 4.76
N LEU A 100 4.88 6.29 3.71
CA LEU A 100 4.48 5.78 2.40
C LEU A 100 5.62 5.03 1.69
N GLY A 101 6.85 5.55 1.77
CA GLY A 101 8.03 5.00 1.10
C GLY A 101 8.85 4.01 1.95
N ALA A 102 8.37 3.62 3.16
CA ALA A 102 9.14 2.74 4.02
C ALA A 102 9.28 1.33 3.44
N PRO A 103 10.51 0.79 3.32
CA PRO A 103 10.72 -0.58 2.86
C PRO A 103 10.35 -1.59 3.95
N ASP A 104 9.90 -2.76 3.53
CA ASP A 104 9.77 -3.93 4.39
C ASP A 104 11.13 -4.61 4.63
N ALA A 105 11.14 -5.75 5.33
CA ALA A 105 12.35 -6.52 5.61
C ALA A 105 13.06 -7.07 4.36
N HIS A 106 12.41 -7.02 3.20
CA HIS A 106 12.95 -7.43 1.91
C HIS A 106 13.40 -6.23 1.05
N GLY A 107 13.37 -5.03 1.59
CA GLY A 107 13.67 -3.79 0.88
C GLY A 107 12.56 -3.35 -0.08
N CYS A 108 11.40 -4.01 -0.04
CA CYS A 108 10.29 -3.70 -0.91
C CYS A 108 9.49 -2.52 -0.35
N ILE A 109 9.42 -1.41 -1.08
CA ILE A 109 8.49 -0.32 -0.76
C ILE A 109 7.09 -0.63 -1.32
N PRO A 110 6.02 -0.08 -0.76
CA PRO A 110 4.65 -0.38 -1.20
C PRO A 110 4.40 -0.14 -2.70
N LEU A 111 5.09 0.84 -3.33
CA LEU A 111 4.98 1.13 -4.75
C LEU A 111 5.27 -0.07 -5.65
N VAL A 112 6.14 -0.99 -5.24
CA VAL A 112 6.47 -2.21 -6.02
C VAL A 112 5.23 -3.06 -6.28
N HIS A 113 4.26 -3.08 -5.37
CA HIS A 113 3.00 -3.80 -5.57
C HIS A 113 2.15 -3.17 -6.67
N LEU A 114 2.08 -1.82 -6.75
CA LEU A 114 1.39 -1.12 -7.84
C LEU A 114 2.09 -1.35 -9.19
N ILE A 115 3.44 -1.34 -9.20
CA ILE A 115 4.21 -1.65 -10.41
C ILE A 115 3.86 -3.04 -10.94
N SER A 116 3.74 -4.02 -10.06
CA SER A 116 3.45 -5.41 -10.40
C SER A 116 1.98 -5.68 -10.74
N ASN A 117 1.08 -4.74 -10.46
CA ASN A 117 -0.34 -4.88 -10.76
C ASN A 117 -0.59 -4.73 -12.26
N GLN A 118 -1.13 -5.76 -12.91
CA GLN A 118 -1.38 -5.80 -14.36
C GLN A 118 -2.82 -5.43 -14.74
N GLU A 119 -3.69 -5.21 -13.77
CA GLU A 119 -5.12 -4.89 -14.00
C GLU A 119 -5.33 -3.40 -14.35
N TYR A 120 -4.37 -2.54 -14.00
CA TYR A 120 -4.46 -1.09 -14.16
C TYR A 120 -3.29 -0.55 -14.99
N SER A 121 -3.58 0.38 -15.89
CA SER A 121 -2.58 1.13 -16.65
C SER A 121 -1.85 2.17 -15.79
N ASP A 122 -0.72 2.68 -16.28
CA ASP A 122 -0.02 3.81 -15.67
C ASP A 122 -0.92 5.05 -15.52
N GLN A 123 -1.77 5.30 -16.52
CA GLN A 123 -2.69 6.43 -16.48
C GLN A 123 -3.69 6.33 -15.33
N GLU A 124 -4.25 5.14 -15.11
CA GLU A 124 -5.20 4.90 -14.02
C GLU A 124 -4.51 5.00 -12.65
N LEU A 125 -3.27 4.51 -12.52
CA LEU A 125 -2.51 4.55 -11.29
C LEU A 125 -1.82 5.89 -11.00
N THR A 126 -1.79 6.82 -11.96
CA THR A 126 -1.14 8.14 -11.80
C THR A 126 -1.53 8.84 -10.49
N PRO A 127 -2.80 8.89 -10.06
CA PRO A 127 -3.15 9.56 -8.80
C PRO A 127 -2.50 8.95 -7.55
N LEU A 128 -2.21 7.64 -7.57
CA LEU A 128 -1.48 6.97 -6.49
C LEU A 128 0.03 7.23 -6.60
N TYR A 129 0.57 7.27 -7.82
CA TYR A 129 1.97 7.65 -8.04
C TYR A 129 2.26 9.07 -7.56
N ASP A 130 1.33 10.00 -7.79
CA ASP A 130 1.49 11.39 -7.39
C ASP A 130 1.73 11.54 -5.89
N LEU A 131 1.14 10.67 -5.05
CA LEU A 131 1.40 10.66 -3.61
C LEU A 131 2.89 10.43 -3.28
N TYR A 132 3.58 9.58 -4.05
CA TYR A 132 5.01 9.34 -3.87
C TYR A 132 5.85 10.54 -4.29
N PHE A 133 5.48 11.22 -5.38
CA PHE A 133 6.20 12.41 -5.85
C PHE A 133 5.90 13.66 -5.01
N GLU A 134 4.81 13.65 -4.24
CA GLU A 134 4.49 14.68 -3.24
C GLU A 134 5.15 14.41 -1.88
N ALA A 135 5.65 13.19 -1.62
CA ALA A 135 6.22 12.79 -0.34
C ALA A 135 7.66 13.33 -0.16
N ASP A 136 8.02 13.68 1.07
CA ASP A 136 9.39 14.07 1.42
C ASP A 136 10.38 12.91 1.29
N ASP A 137 9.94 11.70 1.61
CA ASP A 137 10.73 10.47 1.50
C ASP A 137 9.90 9.38 0.75
N PRO A 138 10.02 9.34 -0.59
CA PRO A 138 9.30 8.35 -1.39
C PRO A 138 9.94 6.94 -1.36
N GLY A 139 11.14 6.78 -0.82
CA GLY A 139 11.87 5.50 -0.74
C GLY A 139 12.38 4.99 -2.09
N PHE A 140 12.56 5.84 -3.10
CA PHE A 140 12.97 5.41 -4.44
C PHE A 140 14.40 4.82 -4.50
N ASP A 141 15.24 5.10 -3.51
CA ASP A 141 16.59 4.57 -3.34
C ASP A 141 16.63 3.21 -2.61
N ALA A 142 15.51 2.76 -2.06
CA ALA A 142 15.42 1.46 -1.43
C ALA A 142 15.78 0.34 -2.42
N GLN A 143 16.56 -0.64 -1.94
CA GLN A 143 17.01 -1.78 -2.73
C GLN A 143 16.40 -3.08 -2.26
N LEU A 144 15.88 -3.85 -3.20
CA LEU A 144 15.34 -5.17 -2.94
C LEU A 144 16.45 -6.13 -2.47
N THR A 145 16.18 -6.85 -1.39
CA THR A 145 17.10 -7.87 -0.86
C THR A 145 17.34 -8.96 -1.90
N GLY A 146 18.61 -9.25 -2.15
CA GLY A 146 19.06 -10.33 -3.04
C GLY A 146 19.32 -9.91 -4.48
N SER A 147 18.52 -9.06 -5.10
CA SER A 147 18.78 -8.56 -6.45
C SER A 147 19.49 -7.20 -6.47
N HIS A 148 19.41 -6.45 -5.38
CA HIS A 148 19.87 -5.07 -5.29
C HIS A 148 19.16 -4.10 -6.26
N ASP A 149 18.07 -4.54 -6.89
CA ASP A 149 17.27 -3.69 -7.76
C ASP A 149 16.63 -2.56 -6.97
N THR A 150 16.64 -1.37 -7.53
CA THR A 150 15.85 -0.24 -7.04
C THR A 150 14.41 -0.30 -7.58
N VAL A 151 13.54 0.53 -7.04
CA VAL A 151 12.17 0.66 -7.58
C VAL A 151 12.18 1.11 -9.04
N TYR A 152 13.16 1.93 -9.44
CA TYR A 152 13.39 2.30 -10.85
C TYR A 152 13.68 1.08 -11.72
N ASP A 153 14.60 0.21 -11.27
CA ASP A 153 14.95 -1.02 -12.00
C ASP A 153 13.76 -1.96 -12.17
N VAL A 154 12.91 -2.04 -11.15
CA VAL A 154 11.67 -2.82 -11.23
C VAL A 154 10.71 -2.20 -12.24
N ALA A 155 10.46 -0.88 -12.18
CA ALA A 155 9.51 -0.19 -13.05
C ALA A 155 9.92 -0.29 -14.53
N ARG A 156 11.18 -0.04 -14.87
CA ARG A 156 11.65 -0.05 -16.26
C ARG A 156 11.59 -1.40 -16.97
N ARG A 157 11.48 -2.52 -16.20
CA ARG A 157 11.30 -3.86 -16.77
C ARG A 157 9.92 -4.10 -17.34
N TRP A 158 8.94 -3.30 -16.94
CA TRP A 158 7.56 -3.43 -17.36
C TRP A 158 7.22 -2.39 -18.42
N PRO A 159 6.96 -2.78 -19.68
CA PRO A 159 6.67 -1.82 -20.76
C PRO A 159 5.49 -0.89 -20.46
N HIS A 160 4.51 -1.38 -19.68
CA HIS A 160 3.32 -0.63 -19.28
C HIS A 160 3.54 0.27 -18.05
N ARG A 161 4.78 0.33 -17.50
CA ARG A 161 5.21 1.20 -16.40
C ARG A 161 6.26 2.22 -16.82
N GLN A 162 6.44 2.42 -18.11
CA GLN A 162 7.48 3.31 -18.64
C GLN A 162 7.29 4.75 -18.18
N ALA A 163 6.04 5.25 -18.15
CA ALA A 163 5.76 6.60 -17.69
C ALA A 163 6.14 6.80 -16.21
N LEU A 164 5.90 5.80 -15.35
CA LEU A 164 6.37 5.82 -13.97
C LEU A 164 7.90 5.78 -13.89
N ALA A 165 8.54 4.88 -14.64
CA ALA A 165 10.00 4.76 -14.65
C ALA A 165 10.67 6.07 -15.05
N ASP A 166 10.17 6.76 -16.07
CA ASP A 166 10.69 8.06 -16.54
C ASP A 166 10.55 9.15 -15.45
N ARG A 167 9.44 9.16 -14.72
CA ARG A 167 9.23 10.07 -13.59
C ARG A 167 10.23 9.81 -12.45
N ILE A 168 10.43 8.52 -12.09
CA ILE A 168 11.40 8.14 -11.05
C ILE A 168 12.81 8.51 -11.48
N ALA A 169 13.21 8.23 -12.73
CA ALA A 169 14.50 8.59 -13.28
C ALA A 169 14.76 10.11 -13.19
N THR A 170 13.76 10.92 -13.55
CA THR A 170 13.83 12.38 -13.44
C THR A 170 14.04 12.82 -11.99
N CYS A 171 13.31 12.23 -11.04
CA CYS A 171 13.42 12.53 -9.61
C CYS A 171 14.80 12.19 -9.04
N LEU A 172 15.37 11.05 -9.47
CA LEU A 172 16.69 10.58 -9.04
C LEU A 172 17.87 11.18 -9.83
N GLY A 173 17.60 11.96 -10.88
CA GLY A 173 18.65 12.49 -11.76
C GLY A 173 19.36 11.42 -12.60
N ILE A 174 18.68 10.30 -12.87
CA ILE A 174 19.19 9.21 -13.70
C ILE A 174 18.93 9.56 -15.17
N ASP A 175 19.99 9.47 -16.00
CA ASP A 175 19.82 9.58 -17.46
C ASP A 175 19.24 8.25 -18.00
N PRO A 176 18.00 8.24 -18.51
CA PRO A 176 17.37 7.02 -19.00
C PRO A 176 18.08 6.42 -20.24
N THR A 177 18.98 7.20 -20.88
CA THR A 177 19.73 6.75 -22.05
C THR A 177 21.02 5.98 -21.70
N THR A 178 21.48 6.05 -20.47
CA THR A 178 22.63 5.27 -19.98
C THR A 178 22.17 3.86 -19.54
N SER A 179 21.78 3.05 -20.51
CA SER A 179 21.63 1.60 -20.27
C SER A 179 23.01 1.04 -19.94
N THR A 180 23.22 0.68 -18.70
CA THR A 180 24.34 -0.17 -18.33
C THR A 180 24.19 -1.52 -19.05
N GLN A 181 24.83 -1.62 -20.23
CA GLN A 181 25.34 -2.90 -20.71
C GLN A 181 26.51 -3.22 -19.78
N ASP A 182 26.24 -3.96 -18.72
CA ASP A 182 27.26 -4.72 -18.05
C ASP A 182 26.84 -6.19 -18.04
N THR A 183 27.64 -6.94 -18.68
CA THR A 183 27.76 -8.34 -19.05
C THR A 183 27.44 -9.32 -17.94
#